data_5166bad8852a8e6cfeaf47ae507b5978
#
_entry.id   5166bad8852a8e6cfeaf47ae507b5978
#
_cell.length_a   1.000
_cell.length_b   1.000
_cell.length_c   1.000
_cell.angle_alpha   90.00
_cell.angle_beta   90.00
_cell.angle_gamma   90.00
#
_symmetry.space_group_name_H-M   'P 1'
#
loop_
_entity.id
_entity.type
_entity.pdbx_description
1 polymer ?
#
loop_
_entity_poly.entity_id
_entity_poly.type
_entity_poly.pdbx_seq_one_letter_code
_entity_poly.pdbx_strand_id
1 'polypeptide(L)'
;MESGSAVPFHKNPNGGEVVLSLNAEFEHQLFELINEKRLAKGLLALKSNDGLMRASLYHAADMANENYHEHATYNRTHSGLKLGLSTFKRIAKFYNGFANSENIAAGYSSPEAVLNAWIESPGHHENLFNKTATEMGVGFYYNAKSEFGNYWVFESGVQ
;
A
#
# COMPACT_ATOMS: atom_id res chain seq x y z
N MET A 1 28.41 10.09 -0.73
CA MET A 1 27.09 9.97 -0.10
C MET A 1 26.08 10.65 -1.00
N GLU A 2 25.31 9.88 -1.72
CA GLU A 2 24.15 10.44 -2.37
C GLU A 2 23.14 10.79 -1.28
N SER A 3 22.91 12.06 -1.09
CA SER A 3 21.76 12.52 -0.31
C SER A 3 20.54 12.10 -1.11
N GLY A 4 19.92 10.98 -0.75
CA GLY A 4 18.64 10.62 -1.30
C GLY A 4 17.71 11.81 -1.11
N SER A 5 17.23 12.41 -2.21
CA SER A 5 16.28 13.50 -2.12
C SER A 5 15.05 12.96 -1.37
N ALA A 6 14.68 13.62 -0.28
CA ALA A 6 13.49 13.24 0.49
C ALA A 6 12.27 13.26 -0.44
N VAL A 7 11.43 12.21 -0.36
CA VAL A 7 10.20 12.13 -1.14
C VAL A 7 9.27 13.27 -0.71
N PRO A 8 8.81 14.09 -1.65
CA PRO A 8 7.92 15.21 -1.30
C PRO A 8 6.47 14.75 -1.17
N PHE A 9 6.07 14.33 0.02
CA PHE A 9 4.72 13.82 0.27
C PHE A 9 3.60 14.86 0.21
N HIS A 10 3.90 16.15 0.22
CA HIS A 10 2.90 17.21 0.23
C HIS A 10 2.30 17.54 -1.14
N LYS A 11 2.57 16.72 -2.15
CA LYS A 11 2.06 16.88 -3.53
C LYS A 11 1.76 15.54 -4.16
N ASN A 12 1.06 15.55 -5.31
CA ASN A 12 0.77 14.32 -6.04
C ASN A 12 2.05 13.63 -6.53
N PRO A 13 2.13 12.29 -6.46
CA PRO A 13 3.26 11.56 -7.00
C PRO A 13 3.28 11.60 -8.53
N ASN A 14 4.47 11.46 -9.10
CA ASN A 14 4.65 11.33 -10.55
C ASN A 14 5.02 9.91 -11.00
N GLY A 15 5.29 9.01 -10.06
CA GLY A 15 5.68 7.62 -10.33
C GLY A 15 7.18 7.37 -10.25
N GLY A 16 7.98 8.41 -10.10
CA GLY A 16 9.43 8.30 -9.92
C GLY A 16 9.89 8.22 -8.46
N GLU A 17 8.96 8.41 -7.52
CA GLU A 17 9.29 8.39 -6.10
C GLU A 17 9.71 6.99 -5.66
N VAL A 18 10.76 6.93 -4.86
CA VAL A 18 11.24 5.70 -4.22
C VAL A 18 11.32 5.95 -2.72
N VAL A 19 10.41 5.32 -1.99
CA VAL A 19 10.41 5.35 -0.53
C VAL A 19 11.25 4.18 -0.03
N LEU A 20 12.16 4.46 0.90
CA LEU A 20 12.94 3.39 1.53
C LEU A 20 12.06 2.62 2.52
N SER A 21 12.06 1.30 2.43
CA SER A 21 11.34 0.45 3.38
C SER A 21 11.94 0.60 4.78
N LEU A 22 11.08 0.80 5.77
CA LEU A 22 11.48 0.80 7.18
C LEU A 22 11.51 -0.60 7.77
N ASN A 23 10.78 -1.54 7.18
CA ASN A 23 10.70 -2.91 7.67
C ASN A 23 10.38 -3.87 6.51
N ALA A 24 11.40 -4.21 5.74
CA ALA A 24 11.28 -5.11 4.59
C ALA A 24 10.81 -6.52 5.02
N GLU A 25 11.15 -6.94 6.22
CA GLU A 25 10.71 -8.23 6.77
C GLU A 25 9.20 -8.28 6.97
N PHE A 26 8.58 -7.21 7.47
CA PHE A 26 7.14 -7.11 7.61
C PHE A 26 6.43 -7.16 6.25
N GLU A 27 6.96 -6.47 5.26
CA GLU A 27 6.41 -6.48 3.90
C GLU A 27 6.52 -7.88 3.29
N HIS A 28 7.68 -8.53 3.45
CA HIS A 28 7.88 -9.90 2.97
C HIS A 28 6.92 -10.90 3.65
N GLN A 29 6.80 -10.82 4.98
CA GLN A 29 5.88 -11.69 5.73
C GLN A 29 4.44 -11.49 5.28
N LEU A 30 3.99 -10.25 5.11
CA LEU A 30 2.63 -9.97 4.64
C LEU A 30 2.41 -10.56 3.24
N PHE A 31 3.35 -10.36 2.34
CA PHE A 31 3.31 -10.92 0.98
C PHE A 31 3.13 -12.45 1.02
N GLU A 32 3.97 -13.14 1.79
CA GLU A 32 3.92 -14.60 1.92
C GLU A 32 2.60 -15.07 2.55
N LEU A 33 2.13 -14.41 3.60
CA LEU A 33 0.89 -14.76 4.28
C LEU A 33 -0.33 -14.60 3.38
N ILE A 34 -0.38 -13.54 2.58
CA ILE A 34 -1.48 -13.33 1.61
C ILE A 34 -1.51 -14.49 0.62
N ASN A 35 -0.37 -14.86 0.05
CA ASN A 35 -0.30 -15.97 -0.91
C ASN A 35 -0.62 -17.32 -0.26
N GLU A 36 -0.20 -17.55 0.97
CA GLU A 36 -0.59 -18.75 1.72
C GLU A 36 -2.12 -18.87 1.83
N LYS A 37 -2.79 -17.77 2.18
CA LYS A 37 -4.27 -17.75 2.26
C LYS A 37 -4.93 -17.94 0.91
N ARG A 38 -4.39 -17.34 -0.15
CA ARG A 38 -4.90 -17.55 -1.52
C ARG A 38 -4.80 -19.00 -1.95
N LEU A 39 -3.63 -19.61 -1.77
CA LEU A 39 -3.42 -21.04 -2.11
C LEU A 39 -4.34 -21.95 -1.32
N ALA A 40 -4.58 -21.67 -0.05
CA ALA A 40 -5.51 -22.44 0.79
C ALA A 40 -6.95 -22.40 0.26
N LYS A 41 -7.32 -21.37 -0.50
CA LYS A 41 -8.63 -21.25 -1.16
C LYS A 41 -8.63 -21.76 -2.61
N GLY A 42 -7.54 -22.35 -3.07
CA GLY A 42 -7.42 -22.85 -4.44
C GLY A 42 -7.16 -21.76 -5.48
N LEU A 43 -6.76 -20.58 -5.05
CA LEU A 43 -6.39 -19.47 -5.94
C LEU A 43 -4.90 -19.49 -6.23
N LEU A 44 -4.51 -18.95 -7.39
CA LEU A 44 -3.09 -18.80 -7.72
C LEU A 44 -2.43 -17.76 -6.82
N ALA A 45 -1.16 -17.98 -6.50
CA ALA A 45 -0.34 -16.98 -5.84
C ALA A 45 -0.15 -15.76 -6.75
N LEU A 46 -0.16 -14.58 -6.15
CA LEU A 46 0.14 -13.34 -6.85
C LEU A 46 1.65 -13.15 -6.93
N LYS A 47 2.13 -12.70 -8.08
CA LYS A 47 3.54 -12.37 -8.27
C LYS A 47 3.82 -10.97 -7.72
N SER A 48 5.00 -10.78 -7.16
CA SER A 48 5.47 -9.45 -6.78
C SER A 48 5.69 -8.60 -8.04
N ASN A 49 5.19 -7.37 -8.02
CA ASN A 49 5.45 -6.38 -9.07
C ASN A 49 6.10 -5.15 -8.45
N ASP A 50 7.21 -4.71 -9.01
CA ASP A 50 7.95 -3.56 -8.48
C ASP A 50 7.11 -2.28 -8.45
N GLY A 51 6.35 -2.00 -9.49
CA GLY A 51 5.47 -0.83 -9.55
C GLY A 51 4.41 -0.83 -8.46
N LEU A 52 3.75 -1.98 -8.25
CA LEU A 52 2.77 -2.12 -7.17
C LEU A 52 3.42 -2.04 -5.78
N MET A 53 4.63 -2.60 -5.60
CA MET A 53 5.38 -2.47 -4.35
C MET A 53 5.71 -1.01 -4.06
N ARG A 54 6.20 -0.27 -5.06
CA ARG A 54 6.52 1.15 -4.89
C ARG A 54 5.27 2.00 -4.63
N ALA A 55 4.18 1.72 -5.34
CA ALA A 55 2.91 2.42 -5.12
C ALA A 55 2.36 2.19 -3.70
N SER A 56 2.38 0.94 -3.24
CA SER A 56 1.91 0.57 -1.90
C SER A 56 2.74 1.23 -0.81
N LEU A 57 4.06 1.17 -0.94
CA LEU A 57 4.97 1.77 0.04
C LEU A 57 4.87 3.30 0.04
N TYR A 58 4.75 3.92 -1.15
CA TYR A 58 4.51 5.36 -1.26
C TYR A 58 3.25 5.77 -0.50
N HIS A 59 2.14 5.07 -0.71
CA HIS A 59 0.88 5.45 -0.06
C HIS A 59 0.91 5.22 1.45
N ALA A 60 1.51 4.13 1.91
CA ALA A 60 1.69 3.90 3.34
C ALA A 60 2.52 5.03 3.99
N ALA A 61 3.61 5.42 3.36
CA ALA A 61 4.47 6.51 3.82
C ALA A 61 3.76 7.88 3.76
N ASP A 62 2.99 8.13 2.70
CA ASP A 62 2.24 9.37 2.54
C ASP A 62 1.19 9.52 3.65
N MET A 63 0.42 8.47 3.91
CA MET A 63 -0.56 8.46 5.01
C MET A 63 0.13 8.69 6.37
N ALA A 64 1.25 8.03 6.61
CA ALA A 64 1.99 8.15 7.87
C ALA A 64 2.58 9.56 8.05
N ASN A 65 3.21 10.12 7.03
CA ASN A 65 3.91 11.39 7.11
C ASN A 65 2.98 12.60 7.04
N GLU A 66 1.89 12.49 6.29
CA GLU A 66 0.89 13.55 6.16
C GLU A 66 -0.29 13.37 7.11
N ASN A 67 -0.29 12.29 7.87
CA ASN A 67 -1.26 11.99 8.93
C ASN A 67 -2.70 11.96 8.43
N TYR A 68 -2.99 11.04 7.51
CA TYR A 68 -4.35 10.74 7.05
C TYR A 68 -4.51 9.25 6.78
N HIS A 69 -5.76 8.77 6.69
CA HIS A 69 -6.07 7.37 6.42
C HIS A 69 -7.23 7.29 5.43
N GLU A 70 -6.89 7.35 4.13
CA GLU A 70 -7.85 7.36 3.02
C GLU A 70 -7.27 6.63 1.81
N HIS A 71 -8.14 6.10 0.96
CA HIS A 71 -7.70 5.49 -0.30
C HIS A 71 -7.11 6.52 -1.27
N ALA A 72 -7.76 7.67 -1.40
CA ALA A 72 -7.23 8.75 -2.24
C ALA A 72 -5.99 9.40 -1.63
N THR A 73 -5.18 10.01 -2.48
CA THR A 73 -4.04 10.83 -2.04
C THR A 73 -4.54 12.16 -1.51
N TYR A 74 -4.01 12.60 -0.38
CA TYR A 74 -4.24 13.92 0.17
C TYR A 74 -2.93 14.67 0.31
N ASN A 75 -2.94 15.93 -0.11
CA ASN A 75 -1.74 16.79 -0.11
C ASN A 75 -1.89 17.87 0.96
N ARG A 76 -0.86 18.05 1.78
CA ARG A 76 -0.88 19.07 2.84
C ARG A 76 -0.64 20.44 2.26
N THR A 77 -1.52 21.38 2.63
CA THR A 77 -1.45 22.79 2.27
C THR A 77 -1.46 23.66 3.54
N HIS A 78 -1.36 24.97 3.39
CA HIS A 78 -1.50 25.89 4.52
C HIS A 78 -2.86 25.77 5.23
N SER A 79 -3.88 25.37 4.48
CA SER A 79 -5.26 25.24 4.99
C SER A 79 -5.60 23.84 5.46
N GLY A 80 -4.65 22.90 5.44
CA GLY A 80 -4.84 21.51 5.80
C GLY A 80 -4.69 20.58 4.60
N LEU A 81 -5.31 19.40 4.68
CA LEU A 81 -5.23 18.39 3.63
C LEU A 81 -6.20 18.71 2.49
N LYS A 82 -5.69 18.64 1.26
CA LYS A 82 -6.47 18.82 0.03
C LYS A 82 -6.47 17.53 -0.78
N LEU A 83 -7.62 17.12 -1.31
CA LEU A 83 -7.76 15.96 -2.19
C LEU A 83 -6.84 16.09 -3.40
N GLY A 84 -6.02 15.07 -3.62
CA GLY A 84 -5.13 14.92 -4.77
C GLY A 84 -5.63 13.86 -5.75
N LEU A 85 -4.76 12.89 -6.06
CA LEU A 85 -5.11 11.81 -6.98
C LEU A 85 -6.08 10.80 -6.34
N SER A 86 -7.00 10.28 -7.15
CA SER A 86 -7.77 9.09 -6.76
C SER A 86 -6.85 7.88 -6.66
N THR A 87 -7.32 6.83 -5.97
CA THR A 87 -6.58 5.57 -5.76
C THR A 87 -5.96 5.03 -7.05
N PHE A 88 -6.77 4.80 -8.07
CA PHE A 88 -6.29 4.16 -9.29
C PHE A 88 -5.44 5.09 -10.16
N LYS A 89 -5.67 6.39 -10.11
CA LYS A 89 -4.79 7.36 -10.76
C LYS A 89 -3.40 7.40 -10.11
N ARG A 90 -3.35 7.28 -8.79
CA ARG A 90 -2.06 7.16 -8.08
C ARG A 90 -1.33 5.87 -8.48
N ILE A 91 -2.02 4.72 -8.41
CA ILE A 91 -1.41 3.42 -8.75
C ILE A 91 -0.88 3.45 -10.19
N ALA A 92 -1.63 4.01 -11.12
CA ALA A 92 -1.23 4.12 -12.52
C ALA A 92 0.04 4.95 -12.77
N LYS A 93 0.44 5.78 -11.82
CA LYS A 93 1.73 6.49 -11.89
C LYS A 93 2.93 5.55 -11.74
N PHE A 94 2.75 4.44 -11.03
CA PHE A 94 3.81 3.48 -10.71
C PHE A 94 3.70 2.16 -11.47
N TYR A 95 2.51 1.81 -11.94
CA TYR A 95 2.17 0.47 -12.44
C TYR A 95 1.61 0.54 -13.86
N ASN A 96 2.17 -0.29 -14.76
CA ASN A 96 1.78 -0.32 -16.17
C ASN A 96 0.60 -1.24 -16.47
N GLY A 97 0.27 -2.17 -15.55
CA GLY A 97 -0.87 -3.07 -15.72
C GLY A 97 -2.18 -2.42 -15.32
N PHE A 98 -3.23 -3.24 -15.28
CA PHE A 98 -4.55 -2.84 -14.82
C PHE A 98 -4.67 -3.06 -13.32
N ALA A 99 -4.82 -1.99 -12.53
CA ALA A 99 -4.98 -2.10 -11.09
C ALA A 99 -6.38 -2.61 -10.74
N ASN A 100 -6.45 -3.66 -9.89
CA ASN A 100 -7.70 -4.27 -9.49
C ASN A 100 -8.27 -3.70 -8.20
N SER A 101 -7.43 -3.56 -7.18
CA SER A 101 -7.92 -3.23 -5.84
C SER A 101 -6.81 -2.70 -4.93
N GLU A 102 -7.24 -2.10 -3.84
CA GLU A 102 -6.37 -1.65 -2.77
C GLU A 102 -7.04 -1.93 -1.41
N ASN A 103 -6.27 -2.47 -0.47
CA ASN A 103 -6.62 -2.50 0.94
C ASN A 103 -5.67 -1.57 1.71
N ILE A 104 -6.21 -0.78 2.61
CA ILE A 104 -5.42 0.02 3.54
C ILE A 104 -5.80 -0.33 4.98
N ALA A 105 -4.87 -0.13 5.90
CA ALA A 105 -5.11 -0.29 7.33
C ALA A 105 -4.12 0.54 8.13
N ALA A 106 -4.49 0.88 9.35
CA ALA A 106 -3.66 1.65 10.26
C ALA A 106 -3.79 1.13 11.68
N GLY A 107 -2.68 1.22 12.44
CA GLY A 107 -2.64 0.85 13.86
C GLY A 107 -2.25 -0.60 14.16
N TYR A 108 -2.21 -1.47 13.16
CA TYR A 108 -1.83 -2.88 13.38
C TYR A 108 -0.32 -3.02 13.51
N SER A 109 0.12 -3.84 14.46
CA SER A 109 1.54 -3.95 14.82
C SER A 109 2.25 -5.16 14.20
N SER A 110 1.55 -5.99 13.43
CA SER A 110 2.16 -7.16 12.77
C SER A 110 1.47 -7.50 11.45
N PRO A 111 2.18 -8.21 10.55
CA PRO A 111 1.57 -8.70 9.30
C PRO A 111 0.36 -9.60 9.54
N GLU A 112 0.42 -10.47 10.54
CA GLU A 112 -0.69 -11.37 10.88
C GLU A 112 -1.93 -10.59 11.34
N ALA A 113 -1.73 -9.56 12.16
CA ALA A 113 -2.82 -8.76 12.69
C ALA A 113 -3.54 -7.99 11.57
N VAL A 114 -2.81 -7.34 10.67
CA VAL A 114 -3.42 -6.60 9.57
C VAL A 114 -4.12 -7.53 8.59
N LEU A 115 -3.50 -8.66 8.27
CA LEU A 115 -4.13 -9.64 7.37
C LEU A 115 -5.43 -10.20 7.94
N ASN A 116 -5.44 -10.56 9.22
CA ASN A 116 -6.66 -11.05 9.87
C ASN A 116 -7.77 -10.00 9.84
N ALA A 117 -7.45 -8.74 10.09
CA ALA A 117 -8.41 -7.65 10.01
C ALA A 117 -9.00 -7.50 8.60
N TRP A 118 -8.16 -7.59 7.57
CA TRP A 118 -8.63 -7.54 6.18
C TRP A 118 -9.50 -8.74 5.82
N ILE A 119 -9.13 -9.94 6.26
CA ILE A 119 -9.91 -11.16 5.99
C ILE A 119 -11.32 -11.06 6.62
N GLU A 120 -11.43 -10.47 7.80
CA GLU A 120 -12.70 -10.35 8.53
C GLU A 120 -13.62 -9.24 7.98
N SER A 121 -13.10 -8.36 7.13
CA SER A 121 -13.87 -7.27 6.52
C SER A 121 -14.30 -7.65 5.11
N PRO A 122 -15.60 -7.71 4.78
CA PRO A 122 -16.08 -8.25 3.50
C PRO A 122 -15.43 -7.63 2.26
N GLY A 123 -15.33 -6.31 2.18
CA GLY A 123 -14.72 -5.62 1.05
C GLY A 123 -13.22 -5.89 0.92
N HIS A 124 -12.49 -5.85 2.02
CA HIS A 124 -11.06 -6.16 2.05
C HIS A 124 -10.79 -7.65 1.74
N HIS A 125 -11.64 -8.53 2.24
CA HIS A 125 -11.59 -9.97 1.95
C HIS A 125 -11.70 -10.22 0.45
N GLU A 126 -12.70 -9.62 -0.20
CA GLU A 126 -12.92 -9.77 -1.63
C GLU A 126 -11.69 -9.33 -2.45
N ASN A 127 -11.06 -8.23 -2.05
CA ASN A 127 -9.85 -7.73 -2.72
C ASN A 127 -8.68 -8.71 -2.63
N LEU A 128 -8.45 -9.29 -1.44
CA LEU A 128 -7.36 -10.27 -1.24
C LEU A 128 -7.54 -11.53 -2.07
N PHE A 129 -8.78 -11.97 -2.27
CA PHE A 129 -9.12 -13.22 -2.94
C PHE A 129 -9.66 -13.02 -4.35
N ASN A 130 -9.35 -11.91 -4.98
CA ASN A 130 -9.72 -11.61 -6.36
C ASN A 130 -9.11 -12.65 -7.31
N LYS A 131 -9.97 -13.30 -8.11
CA LYS A 131 -9.57 -14.40 -9.02
C LYS A 131 -8.85 -13.91 -10.26
N THR A 132 -9.05 -12.65 -10.65
CA THR A 132 -8.47 -12.09 -11.87
C THR A 132 -7.11 -11.45 -11.63
N ALA A 133 -6.78 -11.12 -10.39
CA ALA A 133 -5.48 -10.53 -10.06
C ALA A 133 -4.34 -11.52 -10.34
N THR A 134 -3.23 -11.02 -10.87
CA THR A 134 -2.03 -11.81 -11.17
C THR A 134 -0.80 -11.31 -10.42
N GLU A 135 -0.82 -10.08 -9.95
CA GLU A 135 0.30 -9.42 -9.30
C GLU A 135 -0.16 -8.64 -8.07
N MET A 136 0.76 -8.43 -7.13
CA MET A 136 0.52 -7.56 -5.97
C MET A 136 1.76 -6.80 -5.54
N GLY A 137 1.50 -5.74 -4.78
CA GLY A 137 2.47 -5.05 -3.96
C GLY A 137 1.91 -4.84 -2.57
N VAL A 138 2.80 -4.77 -1.59
CA VAL A 138 2.46 -4.45 -0.21
C VAL A 138 3.44 -3.40 0.32
N GLY A 139 2.98 -2.57 1.24
CA GLY A 139 3.81 -1.55 1.86
C GLY A 139 3.47 -1.38 3.33
N PHE A 140 4.49 -1.13 4.11
CA PHE A 140 4.39 -0.79 5.52
C PHE A 140 5.21 0.45 5.81
N TYR A 141 4.66 1.37 6.59
CA TYR A 141 5.40 2.54 7.04
C TYR A 141 4.99 2.94 8.45
N TYR A 142 5.96 3.43 9.20
CA TYR A 142 5.77 3.84 10.59
C TYR A 142 6.19 5.30 10.79
N ASN A 143 5.33 6.06 11.47
CA ASN A 143 5.67 7.39 11.95
C ASN A 143 5.01 7.59 13.31
N ALA A 144 5.84 7.66 14.36
CA ALA A 144 5.38 7.81 15.74
C ALA A 144 4.57 9.10 15.98
N LYS A 145 4.75 10.10 15.13
CA LYS A 145 4.02 11.39 15.23
C LYS A 145 2.64 11.35 14.60
N SER A 146 2.33 10.29 13.83
CA SER A 146 1.02 10.13 13.22
C SER A 146 0.01 9.56 14.23
N GLU A 147 -1.27 9.71 13.93
CA GLU A 147 -2.36 9.25 14.81
C GLU A 147 -2.28 7.75 15.11
N PHE A 148 -2.03 6.93 14.08
CA PHE A 148 -2.07 5.47 14.22
C PHE A 148 -0.70 4.80 14.29
N GLY A 149 0.37 5.53 14.02
CA GLY A 149 1.75 5.00 14.03
C GLY A 149 2.06 4.13 12.82
N ASN A 150 1.41 2.99 12.71
CA ASN A 150 1.65 1.99 11.66
C ASN A 150 0.62 2.10 10.54
N TYR A 151 1.09 2.02 9.28
CA TYR A 151 0.24 2.09 8.10
C TYR A 151 0.59 0.97 7.13
N TRP A 152 -0.44 0.30 6.61
CA TRP A 152 -0.31 -0.87 5.74
C TRP A 152 -1.12 -0.67 4.47
N VAL A 153 -0.54 -1.09 3.34
CA VAL A 153 -1.19 -1.02 2.04
C VAL A 153 -0.96 -2.32 1.28
N PHE A 154 -2.02 -2.84 0.68
CA PHE A 154 -1.99 -3.92 -0.31
C PHE A 154 -2.61 -3.39 -1.59
N GLU A 155 -1.97 -3.68 -2.72
CA GLU A 155 -2.49 -3.36 -4.05
C GLU A 155 -2.34 -4.55 -4.96
N SER A 156 -3.34 -4.80 -5.79
CA SER A 156 -3.31 -5.89 -6.76
C SER A 156 -3.59 -5.39 -8.17
N GLY A 157 -3.14 -6.16 -9.15
CA GLY A 157 -3.33 -5.81 -10.55
C GLY A 157 -3.21 -7.02 -11.48
N VAL A 158 -3.47 -6.76 -12.74
CA VAL A 158 -3.37 -7.71 -13.85
C VAL A 158 -2.44 -7.15 -14.92
N GLN A 159 -1.54 -8.01 -15.37
CA GLN A 159 -0.65 -7.68 -16.49
C GLN A 159 -0.64 -8.79 -17.51
#